data_9d3164368cc91122a24e97a4f85c5a96
#
_entry.id   9d3164368cc91122a24e97a4f85c5a96
#
_cell.length_a   1.000
_cell.length_b   1.000
_cell.length_c   1.000
_cell.angle_alpha   90.00
_cell.angle_beta   90.00
_cell.angle_gamma   90.00
#
_symmetry.space_group_name_H-M   'P 1'
#
loop_
_entity.id
_entity.type
_entity.pdbx_description
1 polymer ?
#
loop_
_entity_poly.entity_id
_entity_poly.type
_entity_poly.pdbx_seq_one_letter_code
_entity_poly.pdbx_strand_id
1 'polypeptide(L)'
;MKKKIIKKTINGKSWKIRLGHAGKTNGVDNDGICDYSSRTILINPKCERTMLNVLCHELLHARFPDLEEEAVEDMGTLLAESYEEMEQIS
;
A
#
# COMPACT_ATOMS: atom_id res chain seq x y z
N MET A 1 -2.99 -19.31 14.84
CA MET A 1 -3.68 -18.90 13.60
C MET A 1 -3.11 -17.59 13.09
N LYS A 2 -2.77 -17.51 11.80
CA LYS A 2 -2.22 -16.31 11.22
C LYS A 2 -3.29 -15.22 11.08
N LYS A 3 -2.93 -14.00 11.40
CA LYS A 3 -3.79 -12.86 11.11
C LYS A 3 -3.87 -12.65 9.59
N LYS A 4 -5.09 -12.53 9.08
CA LYS A 4 -5.29 -12.25 7.66
C LYS A 4 -5.59 -10.78 7.40
N ILE A 5 -5.87 -10.03 8.44
CA ILE A 5 -6.21 -8.61 8.35
C ILE A 5 -5.43 -7.86 9.41
N ILE A 6 -4.79 -6.78 8.97
CA ILE A 6 -4.12 -5.84 9.87
C ILE A 6 -5.05 -4.64 10.04
N LYS A 7 -5.24 -4.21 11.27
CA LYS A 7 -6.05 -3.02 11.56
C LYS A 7 -5.16 -1.91 12.05
N LYS A 8 -5.32 -0.72 11.47
CA LYS A 8 -4.56 0.47 11.84
C LYS A 8 -5.47 1.67 11.89
N THR A 9 -5.11 2.64 12.72
CA THR A 9 -5.84 3.91 12.77
C THR A 9 -5.09 4.91 11.90
N ILE A 10 -5.78 5.46 10.90
CA ILE A 10 -5.22 6.45 10.00
C ILE A 10 -6.17 7.63 9.98
N ASN A 11 -5.65 8.82 10.29
CA ASN A 11 -6.46 10.04 10.38
C ASN A 11 -7.66 9.88 11.31
N GLY A 12 -7.46 9.18 12.44
CA GLY A 12 -8.49 8.99 13.44
C GLY A 12 -9.54 7.94 13.12
N LYS A 13 -9.37 7.22 12.02
CA LYS A 13 -10.34 6.21 11.58
C LYS A 13 -9.70 4.84 11.44
N SER A 14 -10.49 3.80 11.68
CA SER A 14 -10.01 2.43 11.58
C SER A 14 -9.94 2.00 10.12
N TRP A 15 -8.79 1.48 9.73
CA TRP A 15 -8.53 0.95 8.39
C TRP A 15 -8.15 -0.52 8.47
N LYS A 16 -8.49 -1.26 7.43
CA LYS A 16 -8.10 -2.66 7.28
C LYS A 16 -7.08 -2.78 6.15
N ILE A 17 -6.04 -3.57 6.39
CA ILE A 17 -5.01 -3.81 5.37
C ILE A 17 -4.91 -5.32 5.22
N ARG A 18 -5.05 -5.82 3.99
CA ARG A 18 -4.99 -7.25 3.76
C ARG A 18 -4.48 -7.58 2.37
N LEU A 19 -4.06 -8.83 2.21
CA LEU A 19 -3.68 -9.36 0.89
C LEU A 19 -4.95 -9.77 0.16
N GLY A 20 -4.98 -9.54 -1.15
CA GLY A 20 -6.13 -9.91 -1.95
C GLY A 20 -6.04 -9.32 -3.34
N HIS A 21 -6.96 -9.73 -4.20
CA HIS A 21 -7.06 -9.22 -5.56
C HIS A 21 -7.51 -7.76 -5.50
N ALA A 22 -6.72 -6.88 -6.10
CA ALA A 22 -6.93 -5.43 -6.04
C ALA A 22 -7.68 -4.89 -7.26
N GLY A 23 -8.32 -5.78 -8.04
CA GLY A 23 -9.06 -5.38 -9.22
C GLY A 23 -8.19 -5.16 -10.43
N LYS A 24 -8.80 -4.70 -11.51
CA LYS A 24 -8.11 -4.44 -12.78
C LYS A 24 -8.37 -3.02 -13.23
N THR A 25 -7.39 -2.43 -13.88
CA THR A 25 -7.53 -1.14 -14.56
C THR A 25 -7.07 -1.34 -15.99
N ASN A 26 -7.95 -1.04 -16.95
CA ASN A 26 -7.65 -1.24 -18.37
C ASN A 26 -7.15 -2.66 -18.68
N GLY A 27 -7.78 -3.68 -18.04
CA GLY A 27 -7.45 -5.08 -18.28
C GLY A 27 -6.20 -5.59 -17.57
N VAL A 28 -5.50 -4.75 -16.83
CA VAL A 28 -4.27 -5.12 -16.11
C VAL A 28 -4.54 -5.18 -14.62
N ASP A 29 -4.08 -6.24 -13.96
CA ASP A 29 -4.23 -6.40 -12.52
C ASP A 29 -3.52 -5.27 -11.77
N ASN A 30 -4.20 -4.69 -10.80
CA ASN A 30 -3.61 -3.67 -9.94
C ASN A 30 -2.71 -4.34 -8.90
N ASP A 31 -1.59 -3.70 -8.57
CA ASP A 31 -0.70 -4.17 -7.50
C ASP A 31 -1.32 -3.93 -6.13
N GLY A 32 -2.04 -2.84 -5.98
CA GLY A 32 -2.73 -2.54 -4.73
C GLY A 32 -3.84 -1.54 -4.98
N ILE A 33 -4.69 -1.36 -3.98
CA ILE A 33 -5.75 -0.37 -4.04
C ILE A 33 -6.03 0.20 -2.66
N CYS A 34 -6.34 1.50 -2.61
CA CYS A 34 -6.77 2.18 -1.40
C CYS A 34 -8.23 2.56 -1.61
N ASP A 35 -9.13 1.86 -0.91
CA ASP A 35 -10.57 2.10 -1.01
C ASP A 35 -11.02 2.97 0.16
N TYR A 36 -11.27 4.25 -0.12
CA TYR A 36 -11.65 5.21 0.92
C TYR A 36 -13.06 4.95 1.47
N SER A 37 -13.95 4.42 0.66
CA SER A 37 -15.33 4.21 1.10
C SER A 37 -15.43 3.13 2.16
N SER A 38 -14.66 2.06 2.02
CA SER A 38 -14.62 0.96 3.00
C SER A 38 -13.44 1.06 3.95
N ARG A 39 -12.56 2.03 3.76
CA ARG A 39 -11.31 2.20 4.50
C ARG A 39 -10.51 0.89 4.53
N THR A 40 -10.29 0.36 3.33
CA THR A 40 -9.57 -0.90 3.14
C THR A 40 -8.44 -0.71 2.15
N ILE A 41 -7.28 -1.24 2.50
CA ILE A 41 -6.14 -1.33 1.60
C ILE A 41 -5.97 -2.79 1.23
N LEU A 42 -5.95 -3.07 -0.07
CA LEU A 42 -5.69 -4.41 -0.60
C LEU A 42 -4.34 -4.40 -1.30
N ILE A 43 -3.52 -5.39 -0.98
CA ILE A 43 -2.22 -5.58 -1.63
C ILE A 43 -2.29 -6.91 -2.38
N ASN A 44 -2.02 -6.88 -3.68
CA ASN A 44 -2.02 -8.08 -4.50
C ASN A 44 -0.74 -8.86 -4.18
N PRO A 45 -0.84 -10.11 -3.67
CA PRO A 45 0.34 -10.89 -3.32
C PRO A 45 1.18 -11.29 -4.54
N LYS A 46 0.63 -11.14 -5.74
CA LYS A 46 1.32 -11.46 -7.00
C LYS A 46 1.76 -10.20 -7.75
N CYS A 47 1.91 -9.08 -7.03
CA CYS A 47 2.33 -7.84 -7.67
C CYS A 47 3.76 -7.92 -8.17
N GLU A 48 4.05 -7.22 -9.26
CA GLU A 48 5.41 -7.18 -9.84
C GLU A 48 6.36 -6.36 -8.98
N ARG A 49 5.83 -5.34 -8.32
CA ARG A 49 6.60 -4.49 -7.41
C ARG A 49 6.72 -5.20 -6.06
N THR A 50 7.71 -4.82 -5.26
CA THR A 50 7.83 -5.41 -3.93
C THR A 50 6.59 -5.05 -3.10
N MET A 51 6.22 -5.96 -2.22
CA MET A 51 5.08 -5.74 -1.32
C MET A 51 5.28 -4.48 -0.49
N LEU A 52 6.51 -4.24 -0.05
CA LEU A 52 6.83 -3.04 0.73
C LEU A 52 6.53 -1.76 -0.06
N ASN A 53 6.94 -1.74 -1.34
CA ASN A 53 6.70 -0.57 -2.19
C ASN A 53 5.19 -0.30 -2.34
N VAL A 54 4.43 -1.36 -2.64
CA VAL A 54 2.99 -1.25 -2.83
C VAL A 54 2.30 -0.81 -1.53
N LEU A 55 2.72 -1.40 -0.40
CA LEU A 55 2.17 -1.03 0.90
C LEU A 55 2.43 0.44 1.23
N CYS A 56 3.65 0.91 1.03
CA CYS A 56 3.98 2.32 1.26
C CYS A 56 3.13 3.24 0.40
N HIS A 57 2.96 2.89 -0.88
CA HIS A 57 2.15 3.66 -1.82
C HIS A 57 0.71 3.81 -1.33
N GLU A 58 0.09 2.69 -0.97
CA GLU A 58 -1.32 2.73 -0.54
C GLU A 58 -1.51 3.39 0.82
N LEU A 59 -0.56 3.22 1.74
CA LEU A 59 -0.62 3.90 3.03
C LEU A 59 -0.50 5.42 2.87
N LEU A 60 0.32 5.87 1.93
CA LEU A 60 0.44 7.30 1.65
C LEU A 60 -0.87 7.87 1.13
N HIS A 61 -1.57 7.13 0.25
CA HIS A 61 -2.89 7.54 -0.21
C HIS A 61 -3.88 7.66 0.94
N ALA A 62 -3.87 6.68 1.84
CA ALA A 62 -4.80 6.69 2.98
C ALA A 62 -4.53 7.84 3.94
N ARG A 63 -3.26 8.11 4.22
CA ARG A 63 -2.88 9.16 5.19
C ARG A 63 -3.00 10.57 4.59
N PHE A 64 -2.67 10.70 3.31
CA PHE A 64 -2.65 12.00 2.61
C PHE A 64 -3.52 11.91 1.34
N PRO A 65 -4.85 11.88 1.50
CA PRO A 65 -5.74 11.65 0.35
C PRO A 65 -5.68 12.74 -0.72
N ASP A 66 -5.20 13.92 -0.36
CA ASP A 66 -5.10 15.04 -1.31
C ASP A 66 -3.73 15.11 -2.00
N LEU A 67 -2.82 14.21 -1.66
CA LEU A 67 -1.48 14.19 -2.26
C LEU A 67 -1.56 13.68 -3.70
N GLU A 68 -0.84 14.32 -4.61
CA GLU A 68 -0.83 13.94 -6.00
C GLU A 68 -0.20 12.55 -6.20
N GLU A 69 -0.68 11.83 -7.20
CA GLU A 69 -0.22 10.47 -7.50
C GLU A 69 1.29 10.41 -7.72
N GLU A 70 1.87 11.40 -8.41
CA GLU A 70 3.32 11.44 -8.65
C GLU A 70 4.09 11.54 -7.33
N ALA A 71 3.62 12.37 -6.40
CA ALA A 71 4.27 12.52 -5.10
C ALA A 71 4.15 11.23 -4.28
N VAL A 72 3.01 10.55 -4.35
CA VAL A 72 2.80 9.28 -3.66
C VAL A 72 3.74 8.22 -4.23
N GLU A 73 3.85 8.15 -5.55
CA GLU A 73 4.74 7.19 -6.22
C GLU A 73 6.20 7.41 -5.83
N ASP A 74 6.65 8.66 -5.88
CA ASP A 74 8.03 8.99 -5.53
C ASP A 74 8.35 8.68 -4.08
N MET A 75 7.46 9.07 -3.16
CA MET A 75 7.70 8.86 -1.74
C MET A 75 7.61 7.37 -1.38
N GLY A 76 6.65 6.65 -1.96
CA GLY A 76 6.53 5.22 -1.73
C GLY A 76 7.78 4.47 -2.16
N THR A 77 8.31 4.79 -3.33
CA THR A 77 9.54 4.19 -3.84
C THR A 77 10.72 4.54 -2.94
N LEU A 78 10.83 5.81 -2.57
CA LEU A 78 11.93 6.26 -1.71
C LEU A 78 11.92 5.54 -0.36
N LEU A 79 10.74 5.43 0.27
CA LEU A 79 10.61 4.74 1.55
C LEU A 79 10.98 3.26 1.43
N ALA A 80 10.46 2.58 0.41
CA ALA A 80 10.69 1.15 0.24
C ALA A 80 12.16 0.85 -0.06
N GLU A 81 12.76 1.60 -0.97
CA GLU A 81 14.17 1.41 -1.34
C GLU A 81 15.09 1.73 -0.17
N SER A 82 14.81 2.81 0.54
CA SER A 82 15.61 3.17 1.70
C SER A 82 15.54 2.10 2.79
N TYR A 83 14.37 1.55 3.04
CA TYR A 83 14.21 0.48 4.02
C TYR A 83 15.03 -0.75 3.62
N GLU A 84 14.93 -1.15 2.35
CA GLU A 84 15.66 -2.33 1.86
C GLU A 84 17.17 -2.12 1.96
N GLU A 85 17.65 -0.94 1.62
CA GLU A 85 19.08 -0.61 1.71
C GLU A 85 19.55 -0.60 3.15
N MET A 86 18.75 -0.09 4.09
CA MET A 86 19.09 -0.13 5.50
C MET A 86 19.17 -1.56 6.02
N GLU A 87 18.31 -2.44 5.54
CA GLU A 87 18.36 -3.85 5.90
C GLU A 87 19.69 -4.49 5.49
N GLN A 88 20.24 -4.08 4.36
CA GLN A 88 21.48 -4.66 3.83
C GLN A 88 22.71 -4.22 4.61
N ILE A 89 22.67 -3.09 5.27
CA ILE A 89 23.84 -2.57 6.01
C ILE A 89 23.73 -2.75 7.53
N SER A 90 22.62 -3.29 8.00
CA SER A 90 22.41 -3.49 9.45
C SER A 90 22.79 -4.90 9.96
#